data_b1471fa99d5f7b2dc0edf50f676b5412
#
_entry.id   b1471fa99d5f7b2dc0edf50f676b5412
#
_cell.length_a   1.000
_cell.length_b   1.000
_cell.length_c   1.000
_cell.angle_alpha   90.00
_cell.angle_beta   90.00
_cell.angle_gamma   90.00
#
_symmetry.space_group_name_H-M   'P 1'
#
loop_
_entity.id
_entity.type
_entity.pdbx_description
1 polymer ?
#
loop_
_entity_poly.entity_id
_entity_poly.type
_entity_poly.pdbx_seq_one_letter_code
_entity_poly.pdbx_strand_id
1 'polypeptide(L)'
;TELLNEYAGRPSRLYFASHMTEDLGGAKVYLKREDLNHTGAHKINNVLGQVLLAKKMGKTRVIAETGAGQHGVATATAAALMGMECEIFMGKKDTERQALNVYRMRLLGAKVNAVTSGTATLKDAVSETMREWTNRISDTHYVLGSVMGPHPFPTIVRDFQAVISKEIKEQILEKEGRLPDAVLACVGGGSNAIGTFYNFINDKDVRLIGCEAA
;
A
#
# COMPACT_ATOMS: atom_id res chain seq x y z
N THR A 1 -13.94 6.86 5.03
CA THR A 1 -14.81 6.09 4.11
C THR A 1 -15.05 6.87 2.82
N GLU A 2 -15.47 8.13 2.86
CA GLU A 2 -15.74 8.97 1.68
C GLU A 2 -14.57 8.95 0.66
N LEU A 3 -13.33 9.31 1.07
CA LEU A 3 -12.16 9.28 0.19
C LEU A 3 -11.86 7.90 -0.39
N LEU A 4 -12.14 6.83 0.34
CA LEU A 4 -11.97 5.47 -0.19
C LEU A 4 -12.97 5.17 -1.30
N ASN A 5 -14.21 5.62 -1.16
CA ASN A 5 -15.26 5.37 -2.15
C ASN A 5 -15.14 6.31 -3.36
N GLU A 6 -15.10 7.62 -3.10
CA GLU A 6 -15.18 8.63 -4.16
C GLU A 6 -13.87 8.86 -4.91
N TYR A 7 -12.72 8.66 -4.22
CA TYR A 7 -11.42 8.95 -4.80
C TYR A 7 -10.59 7.70 -5.11
N ALA A 8 -10.53 6.73 -4.19
CA ALA A 8 -9.76 5.51 -4.42
C ALA A 8 -10.49 4.47 -5.30
N GLY A 9 -11.81 4.59 -5.47
CA GLY A 9 -12.59 3.67 -6.30
C GLY A 9 -12.99 2.38 -5.58
N ARG A 10 -13.14 2.43 -4.25
CA ARG A 10 -13.58 1.28 -3.46
C ARG A 10 -15.12 1.17 -3.42
N PRO A 11 -15.65 -0.05 -3.17
CA PRO A 11 -14.95 -1.33 -2.97
C PRO A 11 -14.28 -1.85 -4.24
N SER A 12 -13.06 -2.39 -4.12
CA SER A 12 -12.42 -3.07 -5.24
C SER A 12 -13.14 -4.39 -5.55
N ARG A 13 -13.12 -4.82 -6.80
CA ARG A 13 -13.86 -5.99 -7.24
C ARG A 13 -13.20 -7.30 -6.80
N LEU A 14 -14.02 -8.28 -6.43
CA LEU A 14 -13.62 -9.68 -6.35
C LEU A 14 -14.02 -10.35 -7.68
N TYR A 15 -13.04 -10.59 -8.55
CA TYR A 15 -13.25 -11.10 -9.91
C TYR A 15 -13.08 -12.62 -9.94
N PHE A 16 -14.07 -13.33 -10.48
CA PHE A 16 -13.95 -14.77 -10.74
C PHE A 16 -13.11 -15.00 -11.99
N ALA A 17 -11.96 -15.64 -11.82
CA ALA A 17 -11.02 -15.94 -12.90
C ALA A 17 -11.36 -17.30 -13.54
N SER A 18 -12.39 -17.35 -14.39
CA SER A 18 -12.93 -18.59 -14.97
C SER A 18 -11.87 -19.39 -15.72
N HIS A 19 -11.15 -18.76 -16.66
CA HIS A 19 -10.11 -19.45 -17.42
C HIS A 19 -9.00 -20.02 -16.54
N MET A 20 -8.52 -19.26 -15.54
CA MET A 20 -7.51 -19.75 -14.59
C MET A 20 -8.07 -20.93 -13.76
N THR A 21 -9.34 -20.86 -13.38
CA THR A 21 -10.01 -21.95 -12.67
C THR A 21 -10.10 -23.21 -13.51
N GLU A 22 -10.44 -23.09 -14.79
CA GLU A 22 -10.51 -24.20 -15.75
C GLU A 22 -9.12 -24.79 -16.02
N ASP A 23 -8.13 -23.96 -16.32
CA ASP A 23 -6.75 -24.39 -16.62
C ASP A 23 -6.10 -25.14 -15.45
N LEU A 24 -6.37 -24.71 -14.22
CA LEU A 24 -5.84 -25.35 -13.02
C LEU A 24 -6.61 -26.62 -12.62
N GLY A 25 -7.84 -26.80 -13.10
CA GLY A 25 -8.66 -27.99 -12.88
C GLY A 25 -8.99 -28.32 -11.42
N GLY A 26 -8.96 -27.31 -10.54
CA GLY A 26 -9.09 -27.49 -9.10
C GLY A 26 -10.06 -26.52 -8.44
N ALA A 27 -9.55 -25.72 -7.52
CA ALA A 27 -10.33 -24.74 -6.78
C ALA A 27 -10.79 -23.58 -7.67
N LYS A 28 -11.94 -23.00 -7.37
CA LYS A 28 -12.36 -21.71 -7.93
C LYS A 28 -11.39 -20.61 -7.55
N VAL A 29 -10.86 -19.87 -8.53
CA VAL A 29 -9.90 -18.80 -8.34
C VAL A 29 -10.60 -17.45 -8.42
N TYR A 30 -10.45 -16.66 -7.38
CA TYR A 30 -10.91 -15.27 -7.31
C TYR A 30 -9.74 -14.30 -7.16
N LEU A 31 -9.77 -13.20 -7.90
CA LEU A 31 -8.78 -12.14 -7.83
C LEU A 31 -9.38 -10.91 -7.15
N LYS A 32 -8.81 -10.48 -6.03
CA LYS A 32 -9.12 -9.19 -5.42
C LYS A 32 -8.37 -8.10 -6.15
N ARG A 33 -9.08 -7.31 -6.95
CA ARG A 33 -8.53 -6.40 -7.96
C ARG A 33 -8.12 -5.05 -7.36
N GLU A 34 -7.09 -5.08 -6.48
CA GLU A 34 -6.50 -3.85 -5.93
C GLU A 34 -5.74 -3.01 -6.98
N ASP A 35 -5.41 -3.61 -8.11
CA ASP A 35 -4.84 -2.95 -9.29
C ASP A 35 -5.81 -1.99 -9.98
N LEU A 36 -7.12 -2.10 -9.75
CA LEU A 36 -8.14 -1.20 -10.27
C LEU A 36 -8.38 0.03 -9.38
N ASN A 37 -7.80 0.07 -8.20
CA ASN A 37 -7.85 1.26 -7.38
C ASN A 37 -7.08 2.41 -8.03
N HIS A 38 -7.45 3.65 -7.69
CA HIS A 38 -6.68 4.82 -8.09
C HIS A 38 -5.19 4.66 -7.72
N THR A 39 -4.31 5.05 -8.62
CA THR A 39 -2.86 4.81 -8.62
C THR A 39 -2.40 3.37 -8.98
N GLY A 40 -3.32 2.43 -9.16
CA GLY A 40 -3.03 1.10 -9.70
C GLY A 40 -2.54 0.06 -8.70
N ALA A 41 -2.73 0.28 -7.39
CA ALA A 41 -2.33 -0.67 -6.34
C ALA A 41 -3.04 -0.42 -5.00
N HIS A 42 -2.89 -1.37 -4.06
CA HIS A 42 -3.42 -1.29 -2.69
C HIS A 42 -2.85 -0.13 -1.85
N LYS A 43 -1.73 0.46 -2.27
CA LYS A 43 -1.02 1.48 -1.47
C LYS A 43 -1.88 2.70 -1.14
N ILE A 44 -2.78 3.08 -2.03
CA ILE A 44 -3.65 4.25 -1.85
C ILE A 44 -4.53 4.15 -0.59
N ASN A 45 -4.93 2.95 -0.16
CA ASN A 45 -5.75 2.73 1.02
C ASN A 45 -5.07 3.29 2.29
N ASN A 46 -3.84 2.84 2.52
CA ASN A 46 -3.03 3.26 3.66
C ASN A 46 -2.64 4.74 3.55
N VAL A 47 -2.23 5.17 2.36
CA VAL A 47 -1.72 6.52 2.12
C VAL A 47 -2.78 7.58 2.37
N LEU A 48 -3.99 7.41 1.85
CA LEU A 48 -5.10 8.35 2.09
C LEU A 48 -5.37 8.50 3.59
N GLY A 49 -5.36 7.38 4.33
CA GLY A 49 -5.54 7.40 5.78
C GLY A 49 -4.44 8.15 6.49
N GLN A 50 -3.18 7.88 6.17
CA GLN A 50 -2.04 8.52 6.83
C GLN A 50 -1.90 10.00 6.48
N VAL A 51 -2.11 10.40 5.22
CA VAL A 51 -2.04 11.82 4.82
C VAL A 51 -3.19 12.61 5.45
N LEU A 52 -4.40 12.05 5.53
CA LEU A 52 -5.51 12.67 6.24
C LEU A 52 -5.22 12.80 7.74
N LEU A 53 -4.61 11.78 8.35
CA LEU A 53 -4.17 11.82 9.76
C LEU A 53 -3.13 12.93 9.95
N ALA A 54 -2.12 13.01 9.08
CA ALA A 54 -1.10 14.06 9.11
C ALA A 54 -1.73 15.46 9.06
N LYS A 55 -2.66 15.67 8.14
CA LYS A 55 -3.39 16.94 8.02
C LYS A 55 -4.17 17.29 9.29
N LYS A 56 -4.86 16.31 9.90
CA LYS A 56 -5.56 16.49 11.17
C LYS A 56 -4.63 16.78 12.35
N MET A 57 -3.39 16.30 12.30
CA MET A 57 -2.35 16.59 13.27
C MET A 57 -1.68 17.96 13.04
N GLY A 58 -2.11 18.75 12.06
CA GLY A 58 -1.53 20.04 11.72
C GLY A 58 -0.20 19.95 10.98
N LYS A 59 0.17 18.78 10.44
CA LYS A 59 1.39 18.65 9.62
C LYS A 59 1.17 19.31 8.26
N THR A 60 2.21 19.93 7.74
CA THR A 60 2.21 20.64 6.45
C THR A 60 2.94 19.85 5.37
N ARG A 61 3.76 18.89 5.77
CA ARG A 61 4.62 18.10 4.90
C ARG A 61 4.47 16.61 5.17
N VAL A 62 4.51 15.82 4.11
CA VAL A 62 4.61 14.35 4.18
C VAL A 62 5.84 13.86 3.44
N ILE A 63 6.46 12.81 3.98
CA ILE A 63 7.59 12.14 3.35
C ILE A 63 7.32 10.65 3.27
N ALA A 64 7.92 9.98 2.29
CA ALA A 64 7.83 8.53 2.16
C ALA A 64 9.07 7.94 1.48
N GLU A 65 9.36 6.69 1.80
CA GLU A 65 10.27 5.85 1.03
C GLU A 65 9.53 5.17 -0.12
N THR A 66 10.25 4.78 -1.14
CA THR A 66 9.70 3.89 -2.17
C THR A 66 10.81 3.10 -2.88
N GLY A 67 10.53 1.85 -3.25
CA GLY A 67 11.39 1.01 -4.09
C GLY A 67 10.83 0.93 -5.51
N ALA A 68 9.80 0.14 -5.75
CA ALA A 68 9.14 0.02 -7.06
C ALA A 68 8.37 1.29 -7.50
N GLY A 69 8.23 2.28 -6.63
CA GLY A 69 7.60 3.57 -6.94
C GLY A 69 6.10 3.65 -6.61
N GLN A 70 5.40 2.55 -6.41
CA GLN A 70 3.94 2.57 -6.19
C GLN A 70 3.55 3.32 -4.91
N HIS A 71 4.28 3.12 -3.82
CA HIS A 71 4.03 3.85 -2.57
C HIS A 71 4.30 5.35 -2.73
N GLY A 72 5.40 5.70 -3.40
CA GLY A 72 5.74 7.09 -3.69
C GLY A 72 4.68 7.80 -4.55
N VAL A 73 4.19 7.15 -5.61
CA VAL A 73 3.11 7.69 -6.45
C VAL A 73 1.83 7.88 -5.65
N ALA A 74 1.43 6.91 -4.82
CA ALA A 74 0.25 7.03 -3.96
C ALA A 74 0.40 8.19 -2.96
N THR A 75 1.58 8.34 -2.34
CA THR A 75 1.86 9.43 -1.38
C THR A 75 1.82 10.80 -2.07
N ALA A 76 2.47 10.93 -3.23
CA ALA A 76 2.42 12.16 -4.01
C ALA A 76 0.99 12.53 -4.42
N THR A 77 0.19 11.53 -4.82
CA THR A 77 -1.22 11.70 -5.19
C THR A 77 -2.05 12.24 -4.02
N ALA A 78 -1.96 11.61 -2.84
CA ALA A 78 -2.73 12.04 -1.68
C ALA A 78 -2.25 13.40 -1.13
N ALA A 79 -0.94 13.66 -1.18
CA ALA A 79 -0.39 14.96 -0.81
C ALA A 79 -0.89 16.08 -1.72
N ALA A 80 -0.89 15.87 -3.04
CA ALA A 80 -1.45 16.81 -4.01
C ALA A 80 -2.93 17.08 -3.76
N LEU A 81 -3.73 16.00 -3.52
CA LEU A 81 -5.14 16.12 -3.19
C LEU A 81 -5.40 16.99 -1.94
N MET A 82 -4.54 16.89 -0.94
CA MET A 82 -4.71 17.58 0.35
C MET A 82 -3.93 18.90 0.46
N GLY A 83 -3.21 19.30 -0.59
CA GLY A 83 -2.41 20.54 -0.62
C GLY A 83 -1.25 20.53 0.35
N MET A 84 -0.57 19.39 0.51
CA MET A 84 0.59 19.22 1.40
C MET A 84 1.88 19.11 0.61
N GLU A 85 2.99 19.60 1.16
CA GLU A 85 4.33 19.31 0.63
C GLU A 85 4.60 17.81 0.63
N CYS A 86 5.23 17.32 -0.42
CA CYS A 86 5.58 15.90 -0.56
C CYS A 86 7.03 15.71 -0.97
N GLU A 87 7.75 14.89 -0.21
CA GLU A 87 9.12 14.52 -0.54
C GLU A 87 9.30 13.01 -0.47
N ILE A 88 9.82 12.43 -1.54
CA ILE A 88 9.96 10.98 -1.70
C ILE A 88 11.43 10.62 -1.77
N PHE A 89 11.84 9.63 -0.99
CA PHE A 89 13.18 9.06 -0.99
C PHE A 89 13.16 7.72 -1.73
N MET A 90 14.05 7.58 -2.70
CA MET A 90 14.11 6.40 -3.54
C MET A 90 15.57 6.06 -3.84
N GLY A 91 15.94 4.81 -3.77
CA GLY A 91 17.30 4.40 -4.11
C GLY A 91 17.67 4.80 -5.53
N LYS A 92 18.91 5.27 -5.75
CA LYS A 92 19.37 5.73 -7.08
C LYS A 92 19.16 4.68 -8.17
N LYS A 93 19.43 3.41 -7.86
CA LYS A 93 19.21 2.30 -8.81
C LYS A 93 17.73 2.13 -9.14
N ASP A 94 16.87 2.31 -8.14
CA ASP A 94 15.42 2.17 -8.30
C ASP A 94 14.85 3.36 -9.09
N THR A 95 15.38 4.58 -8.91
CA THR A 95 14.96 5.74 -9.72
C THR A 95 15.19 5.55 -11.22
N GLU A 96 16.24 4.85 -11.57
CA GLU A 96 16.57 4.54 -12.98
C GLU A 96 15.65 3.44 -13.54
N ARG A 97 15.45 2.37 -12.76
CA ARG A 97 14.57 1.25 -13.15
C ARG A 97 13.10 1.65 -13.26
N GLN A 98 12.67 2.59 -12.45
CA GLN A 98 11.27 3.01 -12.29
C GLN A 98 11.05 4.48 -12.73
N ALA A 99 11.74 4.90 -13.80
CA ALA A 99 11.71 6.27 -14.29
C ALA A 99 10.29 6.82 -14.54
N LEU A 100 9.37 5.98 -15.00
CA LEU A 100 7.97 6.35 -15.20
C LEU A 100 7.28 6.74 -13.88
N ASN A 101 7.52 6.00 -12.81
CA ASN A 101 6.95 6.33 -11.50
C ASN A 101 7.60 7.61 -10.92
N VAL A 102 8.89 7.81 -11.15
CA VAL A 102 9.58 9.07 -10.80
C VAL A 102 8.96 10.26 -11.53
N TYR A 103 8.69 10.11 -12.82
CA TYR A 103 7.99 11.13 -13.60
C TYR A 103 6.60 11.44 -13.03
N ARG A 104 5.79 10.41 -12.71
CA ARG A 104 4.47 10.57 -12.10
C ARG A 104 4.53 11.34 -10.78
N MET A 105 5.46 10.97 -9.89
CA MET A 105 5.63 11.66 -8.61
C MET A 105 5.97 13.15 -8.79
N ARG A 106 6.88 13.47 -9.71
CA ARG A 106 7.26 14.86 -10.04
C ARG A 106 6.10 15.65 -10.66
N LEU A 107 5.33 15.03 -11.55
CA LEU A 107 4.15 15.64 -12.16
C LEU A 107 3.10 16.02 -11.10
N LEU A 108 2.98 15.22 -10.04
CA LEU A 108 2.12 15.47 -8.89
C LEU A 108 2.69 16.50 -7.89
N GLY A 109 3.83 17.10 -8.20
CA GLY A 109 4.47 18.12 -7.37
C GLY A 109 5.39 17.59 -6.27
N ALA A 110 5.63 16.27 -6.20
CA ALA A 110 6.54 15.73 -5.21
C ALA A 110 8.01 15.94 -5.60
N LYS A 111 8.84 16.29 -4.61
CA LYS A 111 10.30 16.26 -4.75
C LYS A 111 10.76 14.81 -4.58
N VAL A 112 11.53 14.30 -5.55
CA VAL A 112 12.09 12.94 -5.52
C VAL A 112 13.58 13.00 -5.31
N ASN A 113 14.05 12.47 -4.18
CA ASN A 113 15.47 12.40 -3.79
C ASN A 113 16.03 11.02 -4.11
N ALA A 114 17.06 11.00 -4.93
CA ALA A 114 17.79 9.78 -5.23
C ALA A 114 18.83 9.50 -4.13
N VAL A 115 18.63 8.45 -3.36
CA VAL A 115 19.55 8.02 -2.29
C VAL A 115 20.69 7.20 -2.90
N THR A 116 21.91 7.64 -2.67
CA THR A 116 23.14 7.02 -3.23
C THR A 116 23.94 6.24 -2.18
N SER A 117 23.60 6.35 -0.90
CA SER A 117 24.27 5.64 0.18
C SER A 117 24.01 4.13 0.14
N GLY A 118 24.89 3.35 0.73
CA GLY A 118 24.76 1.90 0.87
C GLY A 118 24.65 1.18 -0.47
N THR A 119 23.60 0.37 -0.63
CA THR A 119 23.29 -0.35 -1.88
C THR A 119 22.50 0.48 -2.89
N ALA A 120 22.11 1.69 -2.50
CA ALA A 120 21.28 2.61 -3.27
C ALA A 120 19.91 1.99 -3.67
N THR A 121 19.30 1.25 -2.74
CA THR A 121 18.01 0.56 -2.90
C THR A 121 17.01 0.95 -1.80
N LEU A 122 15.86 0.28 -1.74
CA LEU A 122 14.78 0.55 -0.79
C LEU A 122 15.24 0.65 0.68
N LYS A 123 16.16 -0.24 1.13
CA LYS A 123 16.68 -0.22 2.51
C LYS A 123 17.33 1.12 2.86
N ASP A 124 18.11 1.65 1.94
CA ASP A 124 18.81 2.93 2.14
C ASP A 124 17.84 4.10 2.07
N ALA A 125 16.83 4.01 1.19
CA ALA A 125 15.74 4.98 1.12
C ALA A 125 14.96 5.06 2.44
N VAL A 126 14.63 3.92 3.06
CA VAL A 126 14.00 3.87 4.39
C VAL A 126 14.86 4.56 5.44
N SER A 127 16.17 4.25 5.49
CA SER A 127 17.08 4.83 6.46
C SER A 127 17.20 6.36 6.32
N GLU A 128 17.24 6.84 5.08
CA GLU A 128 17.30 8.28 4.82
C GLU A 128 15.99 8.98 5.17
N THR A 129 14.85 8.38 4.82
CA THR A 129 13.53 8.90 5.20
C THR A 129 13.37 9.01 6.71
N MET A 130 13.85 8.00 7.47
CA MET A 130 13.83 8.03 8.93
C MET A 130 14.67 9.17 9.49
N ARG A 131 15.89 9.41 8.95
CA ARG A 131 16.74 10.53 9.36
C ARG A 131 16.06 11.88 9.11
N GLU A 132 15.50 12.06 7.92
CA GLU A 132 14.80 13.28 7.55
C GLU A 132 13.58 13.51 8.44
N TRP A 133 12.81 12.45 8.73
CA TRP A 133 11.65 12.54 9.62
C TRP A 133 12.06 12.98 11.04
N THR A 134 13.11 12.39 11.62
CA THR A 134 13.57 12.79 12.96
C THR A 134 14.05 14.22 13.03
N ASN A 135 14.63 14.74 11.96
CA ASN A 135 15.07 16.13 11.88
C ASN A 135 13.92 17.15 11.82
N ARG A 136 12.77 16.75 11.26
CA ARG A 136 11.62 17.63 11.02
C ARG A 136 10.31 17.06 11.54
N ILE A 137 10.34 16.39 12.68
CA ILE A 137 9.15 15.72 13.24
C ILE A 137 8.01 16.68 13.59
N SER A 138 8.31 17.96 13.84
CA SER A 138 7.32 18.96 14.23
C SER A 138 6.32 19.29 13.12
N ASP A 139 6.76 19.36 11.87
CA ASP A 139 5.95 19.76 10.70
C ASP A 139 5.70 18.61 9.71
N THR A 140 6.41 17.51 9.85
CA THR A 140 6.47 16.42 8.89
C THR A 140 5.87 15.12 9.44
N HIS A 141 5.07 14.43 8.62
CA HIS A 141 4.64 13.07 8.88
C HIS A 141 5.30 12.08 7.91
N TYR A 142 5.83 10.99 8.45
CA TYR A 142 6.34 9.89 7.63
C TYR A 142 5.19 8.96 7.24
N VAL A 143 4.82 8.95 5.98
CA VAL A 143 3.81 8.04 5.41
C VAL A 143 4.46 6.69 5.14
N LEU A 144 4.44 5.80 6.12
CA LEU A 144 5.12 4.52 6.05
C LEU A 144 4.32 3.51 5.21
N GLY A 145 4.96 2.95 4.19
CA GLY A 145 4.30 2.09 3.19
C GLY A 145 4.31 0.59 3.51
N SER A 146 5.05 0.20 4.54
CA SER A 146 5.26 -1.19 4.95
C SER A 146 4.81 -1.41 6.40
N VAL A 147 4.61 -2.68 6.81
CA VAL A 147 4.26 -3.03 8.20
C VAL A 147 5.54 -3.12 9.01
N MET A 148 6.13 -1.97 9.25
CA MET A 148 7.42 -1.84 9.95
C MET A 148 7.46 -0.54 10.76
N GLY A 149 8.58 -0.32 11.44
CA GLY A 149 8.79 0.88 12.25
C GLY A 149 8.26 0.75 13.67
N PRO A 150 8.43 1.81 14.48
CA PRO A 150 7.97 1.81 15.85
C PRO A 150 6.44 1.84 15.95
N HIS A 151 5.90 1.38 17.09
CA HIS A 151 4.48 1.60 17.37
C HIS A 151 4.17 3.13 17.32
N PRO A 152 3.06 3.57 16.69
CA PRO A 152 1.91 2.77 16.21
C PRO A 152 1.90 2.44 14.71
N PHE A 153 2.99 2.62 13.96
CA PHE A 153 2.98 2.45 12.50
C PHE A 153 2.46 1.10 12.01
N PRO A 154 2.86 -0.06 12.58
CA PRO A 154 2.31 -1.35 12.14
C PRO A 154 0.78 -1.43 12.30
N THR A 155 0.26 -0.87 13.39
CA THR A 155 -1.19 -0.80 13.64
C THR A 155 -1.89 0.10 12.64
N ILE A 156 -1.34 1.29 12.36
CA ILE A 156 -1.89 2.24 11.38
C ILE A 156 -1.97 1.59 9.99
N VAL A 157 -0.89 0.98 9.53
CA VAL A 157 -0.84 0.33 8.22
C VAL A 157 -1.83 -0.83 8.14
N ARG A 158 -1.88 -1.68 9.17
CA ARG A 158 -2.86 -2.77 9.30
C ARG A 158 -4.29 -2.25 9.17
N ASP A 159 -4.65 -1.28 9.97
CA ASP A 159 -6.03 -0.80 10.07
C ASP A 159 -6.51 -0.15 8.77
N PHE A 160 -5.65 0.61 8.10
CA PHE A 160 -5.99 1.19 6.81
C PHE A 160 -5.98 0.19 5.65
N GLN A 161 -5.18 -0.89 5.73
CA GLN A 161 -5.19 -1.93 4.71
C GLN A 161 -6.23 -3.03 4.96
N ALA A 162 -6.74 -3.19 6.19
CA ALA A 162 -7.71 -4.24 6.54
C ALA A 162 -9.04 -4.13 5.79
N VAL A 163 -9.31 -3.00 5.13
CA VAL A 163 -10.45 -2.84 4.22
C VAL A 163 -10.44 -3.90 3.11
N ILE A 164 -9.26 -4.37 2.68
CA ILE A 164 -9.10 -5.41 1.66
C ILE A 164 -9.78 -6.71 2.13
N SER A 165 -9.37 -7.25 3.27
CA SER A 165 -9.93 -8.51 3.80
C SER A 165 -11.39 -8.39 4.22
N LYS A 166 -11.81 -7.21 4.72
CA LYS A 166 -13.22 -6.94 5.02
C LYS A 166 -14.08 -7.11 3.77
N GLU A 167 -13.71 -6.45 2.69
CA GLU A 167 -14.42 -6.54 1.42
C GLU A 167 -14.35 -7.94 0.79
N ILE A 168 -13.21 -8.66 0.92
CA ILE A 168 -13.12 -10.04 0.44
C ILE A 168 -14.16 -10.92 1.15
N LYS A 169 -14.27 -10.82 2.49
CA LYS A 169 -15.26 -11.61 3.26
C LYS A 169 -16.67 -11.33 2.80
N GLU A 170 -17.05 -10.07 2.69
CA GLU A 170 -18.38 -9.64 2.25
C GLU A 170 -18.68 -10.16 0.84
N GLN A 171 -17.77 -9.92 -0.10
CA GLN A 171 -17.96 -10.26 -1.52
C GLN A 171 -17.93 -11.78 -1.78
N ILE A 172 -17.11 -12.56 -1.07
CA ILE A 172 -17.08 -14.01 -1.26
C ILE A 172 -18.30 -14.68 -0.68
N LEU A 173 -18.79 -14.20 0.47
CA LEU A 173 -20.05 -14.69 1.07
C LEU A 173 -21.23 -14.39 0.14
N GLU A 174 -21.30 -13.22 -0.47
CA GLU A 174 -22.33 -12.88 -1.46
C GLU A 174 -22.30 -13.82 -2.69
N LYS A 175 -21.08 -14.16 -3.17
CA LYS A 175 -20.90 -14.98 -4.38
C LYS A 175 -21.03 -16.48 -4.16
N GLU A 176 -20.52 -17.00 -3.05
CA GLU A 176 -20.38 -18.43 -2.79
C GLU A 176 -21.16 -18.94 -1.58
N GLY A 177 -21.72 -18.03 -0.76
CA GLY A 177 -22.44 -18.39 0.47
C GLY A 177 -21.52 -18.91 1.59
N ARG A 178 -20.20 -18.94 1.38
CA ARG A 178 -19.22 -19.43 2.36
C ARG A 178 -17.88 -18.68 2.26
N LEU A 179 -17.04 -18.83 3.27
CA LEU A 179 -15.66 -18.35 3.26
C LEU A 179 -14.79 -19.19 2.29
N PRO A 180 -13.68 -18.64 1.81
CA PRO A 180 -12.76 -19.36 0.92
C PRO A 180 -11.97 -20.42 1.69
N ASP A 181 -11.49 -21.47 1.02
CA ASP A 181 -10.62 -22.49 1.61
C ASP A 181 -9.19 -21.94 1.85
N ALA A 182 -8.77 -20.97 1.05
CA ALA A 182 -7.47 -20.34 1.18
C ALA A 182 -7.50 -18.89 0.70
N VAL A 183 -6.69 -18.05 1.33
CA VAL A 183 -6.40 -16.67 0.90
C VAL A 183 -4.90 -16.55 0.68
N LEU A 184 -4.50 -16.13 -0.52
CA LEU A 184 -3.11 -15.97 -0.91
C LEU A 184 -2.77 -14.48 -1.05
N ALA A 185 -1.59 -14.08 -0.61
CA ALA A 185 -1.09 -12.72 -0.81
C ALA A 185 0.41 -12.69 -1.04
N CYS A 186 0.85 -11.84 -1.97
CA CYS A 186 2.26 -11.52 -2.13
C CYS A 186 2.78 -10.76 -0.92
N VAL A 187 3.96 -11.12 -0.43
CA VAL A 187 4.64 -10.51 0.71
C VAL A 187 5.90 -9.79 0.24
N GLY A 188 5.93 -8.49 0.48
CA GLY A 188 7.14 -7.67 0.39
C GLY A 188 7.32 -6.97 1.73
N GLY A 189 6.99 -5.67 1.83
CA GLY A 189 6.94 -4.95 3.12
C GLY A 189 5.75 -5.30 4.02
N GLY A 190 4.95 -6.29 3.68
CA GLY A 190 3.86 -6.86 4.48
C GLY A 190 2.52 -6.13 4.42
N SER A 191 2.44 -4.93 3.84
CA SER A 191 1.20 -4.14 3.85
C SER A 191 0.05 -4.80 3.07
N ASN A 192 0.35 -5.45 1.94
CA ASN A 192 -0.61 -6.23 1.17
C ASN A 192 -1.10 -7.45 1.97
N ALA A 193 -0.17 -8.24 2.49
CA ALA A 193 -0.47 -9.46 3.22
C ALA A 193 -1.31 -9.19 4.48
N ILE A 194 -0.92 -8.22 5.31
CA ILE A 194 -1.67 -7.90 6.52
C ILE A 194 -3.08 -7.39 6.19
N GLY A 195 -3.22 -6.56 5.17
CA GLY A 195 -4.52 -6.07 4.70
C GLY A 195 -5.42 -7.21 4.20
N THR A 196 -4.83 -8.17 3.50
CA THR A 196 -5.53 -9.32 2.94
C THR A 196 -5.90 -10.37 3.99
N PHE A 197 -5.07 -10.56 5.02
CA PHE A 197 -5.25 -11.63 6.01
C PHE A 197 -5.97 -11.21 7.28
N TYR A 198 -5.89 -9.94 7.68
CA TYR A 198 -6.24 -9.49 9.03
C TYR A 198 -7.63 -9.94 9.49
N ASN A 199 -8.65 -9.77 8.67
CA ASN A 199 -10.02 -10.17 9.04
C ASN A 199 -10.28 -11.68 8.96
N PHE A 200 -9.31 -12.47 8.49
CA PHE A 200 -9.39 -13.93 8.43
C PHE A 200 -8.62 -14.64 9.56
N ILE A 201 -7.88 -13.92 10.39
CA ILE A 201 -7.00 -14.52 11.42
C ILE A 201 -7.76 -15.47 12.37
N ASN A 202 -9.03 -15.17 12.65
CA ASN A 202 -9.86 -15.96 13.54
C ASN A 202 -10.68 -17.05 12.82
N ASP A 203 -10.66 -17.09 11.49
CA ASP A 203 -11.37 -18.09 10.69
C ASP A 203 -10.46 -19.32 10.49
N LYS A 204 -10.49 -20.26 11.44
CA LYS A 204 -9.53 -21.38 11.51
C LYS A 204 -9.56 -22.32 10.30
N ASP A 205 -10.68 -22.35 9.59
CA ASP A 205 -10.86 -23.19 8.40
C ASP A 205 -10.33 -22.52 7.12
N VAL A 206 -9.90 -21.26 7.21
CA VAL A 206 -9.32 -20.53 6.07
C VAL A 206 -7.79 -20.55 6.16
N ARG A 207 -7.14 -21.15 5.19
CA ARG A 207 -5.66 -21.14 5.09
C ARG A 207 -5.17 -19.79 4.60
N LEU A 208 -4.22 -19.20 5.32
CA LEU A 208 -3.55 -17.95 4.93
C LEU A 208 -2.16 -18.28 4.39
N ILE A 209 -1.91 -17.92 3.11
CA ILE A 209 -0.69 -18.30 2.39
C ILE A 209 0.01 -17.03 1.91
N GLY A 210 1.15 -16.71 2.53
CA GLY A 210 2.06 -15.64 2.09
C GLY A 210 3.02 -16.15 1.02
N CYS A 211 3.13 -15.44 -0.10
CA CYS A 211 4.06 -15.75 -1.19
C CYS A 211 5.13 -14.66 -1.26
N GLU A 212 6.36 -15.00 -0.92
CA GLU A 212 7.52 -14.10 -0.97
C GLU A 212 8.44 -14.50 -2.12
N ALA A 213 9.08 -13.51 -2.75
CA ALA A 213 10.11 -13.77 -3.75
C ALA A 213 11.38 -14.30 -3.07
N ALA A 214 12.01 -15.32 -3.68
CA ALA A 214 13.26 -15.92 -3.20
C ALA A 214 14.47 -15.01 -3.43
#